data_f40725f0021fa502cd27f8cb7708625d
#
_entry.id   f40725f0021fa502cd27f8cb7708625d
#
_cell.length_a   1.000
_cell.length_b   1.000
_cell.length_c   1.000
_cell.angle_alpha   90.00
_cell.angle_beta   90.00
_cell.angle_gamma   90.00
#
_symmetry.space_group_name_H-M   'P 1'
#
loop_
_entity.id
_entity.type
_entity.pdbx_description
1 polymer ?
#
loop_
_entity_poly.entity_id
_entity_poly.type
_entity_poly.pdbx_seq_one_letter_code
_entity_poly.pdbx_strand_id
1 'polypeptide(L)'
;GHSRAMDLILTGRGVGPEEALAMGLVNRVVPKGTARAAAEALAAEIARFPQVCLREDRLSAIEQWDLPYDAAMANEFAHGRLSLAAGAAEGAARFAGGKGRGGRFDEI
;
A
#
# COMPACT_ATOMS: atom_id res chain seq x y z
N GLY A 1 8.96 -11.20 -8.58
CA GLY A 1 9.73 -12.05 -7.67
C GLY A 1 11.19 -12.19 -8.10
N HIS A 2 12.02 -12.85 -7.29
CA HIS A 2 13.47 -12.94 -7.44
C HIS A 2 13.92 -13.36 -8.86
N SER A 3 13.31 -14.39 -9.44
CA SER A 3 13.67 -14.88 -10.79
C SER A 3 13.53 -13.80 -11.87
N ARG A 4 12.45 -13.05 -11.87
CA ARG A 4 12.23 -11.97 -12.84
C ARG A 4 13.14 -10.77 -12.59
N ALA A 5 13.40 -10.47 -11.33
CA ALA A 5 14.37 -9.44 -10.95
C ALA A 5 15.76 -9.79 -11.48
N MET A 6 16.20 -11.04 -11.30
CA MET A 6 17.49 -11.52 -11.82
C MET A 6 17.57 -11.52 -13.35
N ASP A 7 16.48 -11.87 -14.05
CA ASP A 7 16.44 -11.74 -15.51
C ASP A 7 16.71 -10.30 -15.97
N LEU A 8 16.04 -9.33 -15.37
CA LEU A 8 16.25 -7.92 -15.70
C LEU A 8 17.65 -7.40 -15.32
N ILE A 9 18.14 -7.79 -14.16
CA ILE A 9 19.46 -7.38 -13.66
C ILE A 9 20.59 -7.92 -14.57
N LEU A 10 20.50 -9.19 -14.95
CA LEU A 10 21.55 -9.86 -15.71
C LEU A 10 21.53 -9.49 -17.19
N THR A 11 20.34 -9.25 -17.75
CA THR A 11 20.22 -8.97 -19.19
C THR A 11 20.20 -7.48 -19.51
N GLY A 12 19.81 -6.63 -18.57
CA GLY A 12 19.62 -5.20 -18.80
C GLY A 12 18.55 -4.87 -19.84
N ARG A 13 17.67 -5.85 -20.18
CA ARG A 13 16.65 -5.67 -21.21
C ARG A 13 15.58 -4.67 -20.79
N GLY A 14 14.99 -3.99 -21.76
CA GLY A 14 13.82 -3.15 -21.53
C GLY A 14 12.55 -3.98 -21.23
N VAL A 15 11.62 -3.36 -20.49
CA VAL A 15 10.33 -3.93 -20.12
C VAL A 15 9.23 -2.96 -20.54
N GLY A 16 8.23 -3.45 -21.27
CA GLY A 16 7.04 -2.69 -21.60
C GLY A 16 6.03 -2.63 -20.44
N PRO A 17 5.04 -1.72 -20.51
CA PRO A 17 4.11 -1.50 -19.40
C PRO A 17 3.23 -2.73 -19.07
N GLU A 18 2.78 -3.45 -20.07
CA GLU A 18 1.95 -4.64 -19.89
C GLU A 18 2.74 -5.77 -19.21
N GLU A 19 3.99 -5.98 -19.63
CA GLU A 19 4.87 -6.96 -19.00
C GLU A 19 5.22 -6.54 -17.57
N ALA A 20 5.50 -5.25 -17.35
CA ALA A 20 5.77 -4.70 -16.03
C ALA A 20 4.61 -4.91 -15.06
N LEU A 21 3.37 -4.74 -15.54
CA LEU A 21 2.16 -5.03 -14.77
C LEU A 21 2.02 -6.53 -14.49
N ALA A 22 2.18 -7.36 -15.51
CA ALA A 22 2.02 -8.82 -15.40
C ALA A 22 3.05 -9.45 -14.45
N MET A 23 4.25 -8.91 -14.35
CA MET A 23 5.28 -9.39 -13.43
C MET A 23 5.23 -8.75 -12.03
N GLY A 24 4.35 -7.78 -11.80
CA GLY A 24 4.23 -7.08 -10.52
C GLY A 24 5.33 -6.05 -10.26
N LEU A 25 5.98 -5.53 -11.31
CA LEU A 25 6.96 -4.45 -11.19
C LEU A 25 6.26 -3.10 -11.00
N VAL A 26 5.10 -2.91 -11.61
CA VAL A 26 4.24 -1.75 -11.41
C VAL A 26 2.84 -2.19 -10.99
N ASN A 27 2.13 -1.35 -10.27
CA ASN A 27 0.78 -1.64 -9.78
C ASN A 27 -0.31 -1.19 -10.76
N ARG A 28 0.00 -0.23 -11.62
CA ARG A 28 -0.96 0.38 -12.56
C ARG A 28 -0.27 0.76 -13.85
N VAL A 29 -1.00 0.65 -14.95
CA VAL A 29 -0.63 1.17 -16.26
C VAL A 29 -1.70 2.18 -16.66
N VAL A 30 -1.26 3.31 -17.18
CA VAL A 30 -2.13 4.42 -17.60
C VAL A 30 -1.74 4.88 -19.01
N PRO A 31 -2.59 5.60 -19.74
CA PRO A 31 -2.26 6.13 -21.06
C PRO A 31 -0.97 6.96 -21.05
N LYS A 32 -0.22 6.89 -22.15
CA LYS A 32 1.04 7.63 -22.31
C LYS A 32 0.84 9.13 -22.04
N GLY A 33 1.68 9.70 -21.19
CA GLY A 33 1.66 11.10 -20.81
C GLY A 33 0.77 11.44 -19.62
N THR A 34 -0.03 10.50 -19.10
CA THR A 34 -0.93 10.74 -17.94
C THR A 34 -0.41 10.24 -16.61
N ALA A 35 0.77 9.63 -16.56
CA ALA A 35 1.30 8.97 -15.36
C ALA A 35 1.40 9.92 -14.15
N ARG A 36 1.87 11.15 -14.37
CA ARG A 36 1.98 12.15 -13.30
C ARG A 36 0.60 12.51 -12.72
N ALA A 37 -0.36 12.85 -13.57
CA ALA A 37 -1.69 13.20 -13.13
C ALA A 37 -2.39 12.05 -12.39
N ALA A 38 -2.23 10.81 -12.88
CA ALA A 38 -2.75 9.61 -12.21
C ALA A 38 -2.08 9.36 -10.84
N ALA A 39 -0.77 9.59 -10.74
CA ALA A 39 -0.04 9.45 -9.48
C ALA A 39 -0.46 10.53 -8.46
N GLU A 40 -0.61 11.78 -8.89
CA GLU A 40 -1.08 12.88 -8.05
C GLU A 40 -2.52 12.65 -7.56
N ALA A 41 -3.40 12.12 -8.41
CA ALA A 41 -4.76 11.76 -8.03
C ALA A 41 -4.77 10.63 -6.98
N LEU A 42 -3.96 9.59 -7.17
CA LEU A 42 -3.81 8.52 -6.18
C LEU A 42 -3.22 9.03 -4.86
N ALA A 43 -2.23 9.90 -4.91
CA ALA A 43 -1.65 10.50 -3.71
C ALA A 43 -2.68 11.33 -2.93
N ALA A 44 -3.52 12.10 -3.63
CA ALA A 44 -4.61 12.86 -3.03
C ALA A 44 -5.67 11.95 -2.40
N GLU A 45 -5.96 10.80 -3.02
CA GLU A 45 -6.84 9.77 -2.44
C GLU A 45 -6.25 9.21 -1.14
N ILE A 46 -4.98 8.79 -1.18
CA ILE A 46 -4.27 8.24 -0.02
C ILE A 46 -4.18 9.27 1.13
N ALA A 47 -4.02 10.55 0.80
CA ALA A 47 -3.95 11.62 1.80
C ALA A 47 -5.24 11.82 2.61
N ARG A 48 -6.38 11.30 2.13
CA ARG A 48 -7.66 11.37 2.85
C ARG A 48 -7.82 10.29 3.92
N PHE A 49 -7.04 9.23 3.86
CA PHE A 49 -7.12 8.17 4.86
C PHE A 49 -6.54 8.60 6.22
N PRO A 50 -6.90 7.94 7.33
CA PRO A 50 -6.31 8.18 8.64
C PRO A 50 -4.79 7.97 8.60
N GLN A 51 -4.03 9.06 8.63
CA GLN A 51 -2.60 9.05 8.32
C GLN A 51 -1.76 8.27 9.33
N VAL A 52 -2.15 8.24 10.60
CA VAL A 52 -1.42 7.44 11.61
C VAL A 52 -1.56 5.96 11.26
N CYS A 53 -2.77 5.46 11.07
CA CYS A 53 -3.03 4.07 10.71
C CYS A 53 -2.27 3.67 9.44
N LEU A 54 -2.42 4.44 8.37
CA LEU A 54 -1.75 4.18 7.10
C LEU A 54 -0.21 4.10 7.22
N ARG A 55 0.38 4.98 8.02
CA ARG A 55 1.85 5.00 8.19
C ARG A 55 2.33 3.85 9.05
N GLU A 56 1.62 3.53 10.12
CA GLU A 56 1.94 2.41 11.00
C GLU A 56 1.81 1.08 10.26
N ASP A 57 0.73 0.85 9.52
CA ASP A 57 0.54 -0.34 8.70
C ASP A 57 1.64 -0.47 7.64
N ARG A 58 2.02 0.64 7.00
CA ARG A 58 3.12 0.66 6.02
C ARG A 58 4.47 0.31 6.66
N LEU A 59 4.76 0.86 7.84
CA LEU A 59 6.01 0.57 8.55
C LEU A 59 6.06 -0.91 8.95
N SER A 60 5.02 -1.42 9.57
CA SER A 60 4.92 -2.84 9.93
C SER A 60 5.12 -3.76 8.72
N ALA A 61 4.47 -3.44 7.59
CA ALA A 61 4.61 -4.22 6.35
C ALA A 61 6.04 -4.23 5.79
N ILE A 62 6.84 -3.18 6.02
CA ILE A 62 8.24 -3.12 5.58
C ILE A 62 9.14 -3.86 6.58
N GLU A 63 8.98 -3.61 7.86
CA GLU A 63 9.86 -4.12 8.91
C GLU A 63 9.77 -5.64 9.10
N GLN A 64 8.61 -6.25 8.79
CA GLN A 64 8.40 -7.69 8.92
C GLN A 64 9.42 -8.55 8.15
N TRP A 65 9.99 -8.04 7.05
CA TRP A 65 10.89 -8.81 6.21
C TRP A 65 12.19 -9.23 6.89
N ASP A 66 12.63 -8.47 7.89
CA ASP A 66 13.86 -8.71 8.63
C ASP A 66 13.61 -9.34 10.01
N LEU A 67 12.36 -9.71 10.31
CA LEU A 67 11.97 -10.23 11.63
C LEU A 67 11.55 -11.71 11.57
N PRO A 68 11.92 -12.51 12.57
CA PRO A 68 11.27 -13.80 12.81
C PRO A 68 9.77 -13.61 13.08
N TYR A 69 8.96 -14.63 12.77
CA TYR A 69 7.50 -14.55 12.82
C TYR A 69 6.96 -13.95 14.14
N ASP A 70 7.39 -14.46 15.29
CA ASP A 70 6.89 -13.98 16.59
C ASP A 70 7.26 -12.51 16.84
N ALA A 71 8.45 -12.10 16.42
CA ALA A 71 8.88 -10.71 16.51
C ALA A 71 8.09 -9.82 15.54
N ALA A 72 7.80 -10.29 14.31
CA ALA A 72 6.96 -9.58 13.35
C ALA A 72 5.53 -9.39 13.89
N MET A 73 4.95 -10.41 14.52
CA MET A 73 3.63 -10.30 15.17
C MET A 73 3.61 -9.31 16.34
N ALA A 74 4.67 -9.29 17.15
CA ALA A 74 4.80 -8.33 18.23
C ALA A 74 4.96 -6.90 17.71
N ASN A 75 5.73 -6.72 16.62
CA ASN A 75 5.90 -5.44 15.93
C ASN A 75 4.58 -4.93 15.34
N GLU A 76 3.85 -5.79 14.64
CA GLU A 76 2.50 -5.49 14.10
C GLU A 76 1.55 -5.01 15.21
N PHE A 77 1.54 -5.72 16.34
CA PHE A 77 0.73 -5.32 17.49
C PHE A 77 1.13 -3.96 18.06
N ALA A 78 2.44 -3.66 18.11
CA ALA A 78 2.93 -2.36 18.58
C ALA A 78 2.45 -1.21 17.67
N HIS A 79 2.57 -1.35 16.35
CA HIS A 79 2.04 -0.41 15.36
C HIS A 79 0.52 -0.27 15.45
N GLY A 80 -0.20 -1.38 15.57
CA GLY A 80 -1.66 -1.39 15.72
C GLY A 80 -2.14 -0.63 16.97
N ARG A 81 -1.40 -0.70 18.07
CA ARG A 81 -1.71 0.09 19.28
C ARG A 81 -1.62 1.59 19.06
N LEU A 82 -0.64 2.06 18.28
CA LEU A 82 -0.51 3.47 17.92
C LEU A 82 -1.70 3.93 17.07
N SER A 83 -2.10 3.11 16.10
CA SER A 83 -3.29 3.36 15.28
C SER A 83 -4.58 3.43 16.11
N LEU A 84 -4.76 2.53 17.08
CA LEU A 84 -5.90 2.54 17.99
C LEU A 84 -5.93 3.80 18.85
N ALA A 85 -4.79 4.19 19.41
CA ALA A 85 -4.67 5.39 20.23
C ALA A 85 -4.94 6.69 19.44
N ALA A 86 -4.68 6.68 18.12
CA ALA A 86 -4.91 7.82 17.23
C ALA A 86 -6.34 7.91 16.66
N GLY A 87 -7.29 7.08 17.12
CA GLY A 87 -8.70 7.17 16.72
C GLY A 87 -9.15 6.13 15.68
N ALA A 88 -8.46 5.00 15.52
CA ALA A 88 -8.90 3.92 14.64
C ALA A 88 -10.31 3.40 14.99
N ALA A 89 -10.74 3.52 16.24
CA ALA A 89 -12.10 3.19 16.70
C ALA A 89 -13.17 4.03 15.97
N GLU A 90 -12.90 5.30 15.69
CA GLU A 90 -13.83 6.16 14.93
C GLU A 90 -13.90 5.74 13.45
N GLY A 91 -12.77 5.32 12.85
CA GLY A 91 -12.76 4.75 11.53
C GLY A 91 -13.56 3.45 11.44
N ALA A 92 -13.40 2.57 12.41
CA ALA A 92 -14.19 1.33 12.52
C ALA A 92 -15.70 1.61 12.68
N ALA A 93 -16.06 2.63 13.45
CA ALA A 93 -17.46 3.04 13.61
C ALA A 93 -18.06 3.57 12.30
N ARG A 94 -17.29 4.38 11.52
CA ARG A 94 -17.71 4.83 10.19
C ARG A 94 -17.91 3.67 9.23
N PHE A 95 -17.00 2.70 9.22
CA PHE A 95 -17.11 1.49 8.41
C PHE A 95 -18.31 0.63 8.81
N ALA A 96 -18.56 0.45 10.12
CA ALA A 96 -19.75 -0.22 10.62
C ALA A 96 -21.04 0.50 10.19
N GLY A 97 -21.00 1.83 10.12
CA GLY A 97 -22.09 2.67 9.60
C GLY A 97 -22.24 2.66 8.07
N GLY A 98 -21.43 1.84 7.35
CA GLY A 98 -21.54 1.63 5.91
C GLY A 98 -20.59 2.46 5.04
N LYS A 99 -19.80 3.38 5.61
CA LYS A 99 -18.85 4.20 4.87
C LYS A 99 -17.59 3.40 4.49
N GLY A 100 -17.09 3.59 3.27
CA GLY A 100 -15.89 2.90 2.77
C GLY A 100 -16.11 1.44 2.40
N ARG A 101 -17.30 0.88 2.52
CA ARG A 101 -17.60 -0.50 2.13
C ARG A 101 -17.47 -0.68 0.62
N GLY A 102 -16.90 -1.83 0.21
CA GLY A 102 -16.72 -2.16 -1.20
C GLY A 102 -15.71 -1.26 -1.93
N GLY A 103 -14.79 -0.61 -1.20
CA GLY A 103 -13.77 0.27 -1.77
C GLY A 103 -14.30 1.65 -2.21
N ARG A 104 -15.45 2.06 -1.70
CA ARG A 104 -16.01 3.41 -1.93
C ARG A 104 -15.44 4.37 -0.90
N PHE A 105 -14.47 5.19 -1.32
CA PHE A 105 -13.72 6.11 -0.47
C PHE A 105 -14.10 7.59 -0.67
N ASP A 106 -15.12 7.86 -1.44
CA ASP A 106 -15.63 9.20 -1.74
C ASP A 106 -16.28 9.89 -0.53
N GLU A 107 -16.67 9.11 0.48
CA GLU A 107 -17.37 9.59 1.67
C GLU A 107 -16.55 9.49 2.99
N ILE A 108 -15.22 9.27 2.88
CA ILE A 108 -14.33 9.15 4.04
C ILE A 108 -13.78 10.50 4.46
#